data_cf8ab5e348c063ff28c96a83e3b81981
#
_entry.id   cf8ab5e348c063ff28c96a83e3b81981
#
_cell.length_a   1.000
_cell.length_b   1.000
_cell.length_c   1.000
_cell.angle_alpha   90.00
_cell.angle_beta   90.00
_cell.angle_gamma   90.00
#
_symmetry.space_group_name_H-M   'P 1'
#
loop_
_entity.id
_entity.type
_entity.pdbx_description
1 polymer ?
#
loop_
_entity_poly.entity_id
_entity_poly.type
_entity_poly.pdbx_seq_one_letter_code
_entity_poly.pdbx_strand_id
1 'polypeptide(L)'
;MATIDVLSGGRLTLGVGAGWLAEEMHALGYSFEHRTSRMEECIRLLRACWTGRVDAFDGQHFTTPPGLVMEPRPLQEPGPPVLVGGVSAAARKRAARVGDGWLPVTDADACSVTAFQPRLAEISELRETYSRSGPFTSILKINCSRASDAEVAAAAVAARQAGFDEAVLDLPWSVPERALRCLRHAVKAVS
;
A
#
# COMPACT_ATOMS: atom_id res chain seq x y z
N MET A 1 3.43 -12.66 -8.06
CA MET A 1 2.28 -12.18 -7.26
C MET A 1 1.14 -13.19 -7.27
N ALA A 2 0.58 -13.60 -8.42
CA ALA A 2 -0.50 -14.59 -8.48
C ALA A 2 -0.17 -15.91 -7.77
N THR A 3 1.03 -16.47 -7.96
CA THR A 3 1.49 -17.67 -7.25
C THR A 3 1.46 -17.50 -5.71
N ILE A 4 1.85 -16.31 -5.21
CA ILE A 4 1.81 -16.02 -3.76
C ILE A 4 0.37 -15.96 -3.28
N ASP A 5 -0.52 -15.38 -4.08
CA ASP A 5 -1.94 -15.32 -3.75
C ASP A 5 -2.54 -16.72 -3.63
N VAL A 6 -2.26 -17.60 -4.59
CA VAL A 6 -2.68 -19.01 -4.56
C VAL A 6 -2.13 -19.72 -3.33
N LEU A 7 -0.81 -19.62 -3.08
CA LEU A 7 -0.18 -20.29 -1.94
C LEU A 7 -0.65 -19.76 -0.58
N SER A 8 -1.03 -18.48 -0.51
CA SER A 8 -1.59 -17.89 0.71
C SER A 8 -3.09 -18.18 0.91
N GLY A 9 -3.76 -18.81 -0.06
CA GLY A 9 -5.21 -19.00 -0.02
C GLY A 9 -6.00 -17.70 -0.19
N GLY A 10 -5.54 -16.81 -1.09
CA GLY A 10 -6.22 -15.56 -1.38
C GLY A 10 -6.04 -14.46 -0.33
N ARG A 11 -4.91 -14.44 0.39
CA ARG A 11 -4.63 -13.48 1.45
C ARG A 11 -3.61 -12.39 1.06
N LEU A 12 -3.17 -12.37 -0.19
CA LEU A 12 -2.21 -11.37 -0.65
C LEU A 12 -2.85 -9.99 -0.75
N THR A 13 -2.18 -8.99 -0.18
CA THR A 13 -2.43 -7.57 -0.43
C THR A 13 -1.14 -6.96 -0.96
N LEU A 14 -1.21 -6.24 -2.06
CA LEU A 14 -0.03 -5.68 -2.73
C LEU A 14 0.13 -4.19 -2.42
N GLY A 15 1.14 -3.83 -1.63
CA GLY A 15 1.55 -2.44 -1.44
C GLY A 15 2.48 -1.98 -2.58
N VAL A 16 2.17 -0.86 -3.21
CA VAL A 16 2.98 -0.27 -4.29
C VAL A 16 3.38 1.17 -4.00
N GLY A 17 4.60 1.52 -4.37
CA GLY A 17 5.13 2.88 -4.28
C GLY A 17 5.92 3.26 -5.52
N ALA A 18 5.94 4.55 -5.86
CA ALA A 18 6.65 5.03 -7.05
C ALA A 18 8.20 5.07 -6.87
N GLY A 19 8.70 4.84 -5.66
CA GLY A 19 10.11 5.03 -5.34
C GLY A 19 10.45 6.48 -5.01
N TRP A 20 11.50 6.69 -4.23
CA TRP A 20 11.94 8.01 -3.77
C TRP A 20 13.43 8.29 -4.04
N LEU A 21 14.23 7.23 -4.26
CA LEU A 21 15.68 7.32 -4.46
C LEU A 21 16.00 7.33 -5.96
N ALA A 22 16.44 8.47 -6.46
CA ALA A 22 16.74 8.65 -7.89
C ALA A 22 17.91 7.78 -8.36
N GLU A 23 18.93 7.64 -7.51
CA GLU A 23 20.13 6.86 -7.77
C GLU A 23 19.81 5.37 -7.97
N GLU A 24 18.91 4.82 -7.16
CA GLU A 24 18.44 3.44 -7.30
C GLU A 24 17.69 3.24 -8.62
N MET A 25 16.80 4.17 -8.97
CA MET A 25 16.07 4.12 -10.24
C MET A 25 17.02 4.14 -11.44
N HIS A 26 18.00 5.05 -11.42
CA HIS A 26 18.99 5.15 -12.49
C HIS A 26 19.88 3.89 -12.57
N ALA A 27 20.29 3.32 -11.44
CA ALA A 27 21.05 2.06 -11.41
C ALA A 27 20.27 0.89 -12.02
N LEU A 28 18.94 0.91 -11.93
CA LEU A 28 18.04 -0.06 -12.56
C LEU A 28 17.69 0.29 -14.02
N GLY A 29 18.24 1.35 -14.60
CA GLY A 29 18.01 1.77 -15.97
C GLY A 29 16.69 2.52 -16.19
N TYR A 30 16.07 3.05 -15.13
CA TYR A 30 14.80 3.78 -15.23
C TYR A 30 14.96 5.29 -14.97
N SER A 31 14.18 6.10 -15.71
CA SER A 31 14.05 7.52 -15.41
C SER A 31 13.25 7.73 -14.12
N PHE A 32 13.77 8.60 -13.24
CA PHE A 32 13.08 9.01 -12.03
C PHE A 32 11.85 9.88 -12.32
N GLU A 33 11.89 10.68 -13.37
CA GLU A 33 10.82 11.63 -13.74
C GLU A 33 9.49 10.93 -14.03
N HIS A 34 9.53 9.75 -14.67
CA HIS A 34 8.34 9.02 -15.08
C HIS A 34 7.91 7.93 -14.09
N ARG A 35 8.48 7.88 -12.88
CA ARG A 35 8.22 6.81 -11.90
C ARG A 35 6.74 6.65 -11.53
N THR A 36 6.00 7.76 -11.45
CA THR A 36 4.59 7.72 -11.05
C THR A 36 3.68 7.23 -12.18
N SER A 37 3.85 7.74 -13.40
CA SER A 37 3.08 7.27 -14.57
C SER A 37 3.40 5.81 -14.90
N ARG A 38 4.67 5.41 -14.78
CA ARG A 38 5.09 4.02 -14.95
C ARG A 38 4.46 3.10 -13.89
N MET A 39 4.39 3.51 -12.63
CA MET A 39 3.72 2.74 -11.58
C MET A 39 2.23 2.58 -11.85
N GLU A 40 1.53 3.64 -12.25
CA GLU A 40 0.11 3.57 -12.58
C GLU A 40 -0.16 2.66 -13.78
N GLU A 41 0.71 2.71 -14.77
CA GLU A 41 0.62 1.83 -15.94
C GLU A 41 0.93 0.37 -15.56
N CYS A 42 1.92 0.14 -14.70
CA CYS A 42 2.21 -1.18 -14.16
C CYS A 42 1.01 -1.78 -13.40
N ILE A 43 0.28 -0.98 -12.61
CA ILE A 43 -0.95 -1.45 -11.95
C ILE A 43 -2.00 -1.90 -12.96
N ARG A 44 -2.19 -1.14 -14.06
CA ARG A 44 -3.12 -1.54 -15.12
C ARG A 44 -2.69 -2.84 -15.81
N LEU A 45 -1.41 -2.95 -16.12
CA LEU A 45 -0.85 -4.17 -16.73
C LEU A 45 -0.96 -5.37 -15.80
N LEU A 46 -0.66 -5.23 -14.51
CA LEU A 46 -0.84 -6.29 -13.52
C LEU A 46 -2.28 -6.80 -13.49
N ARG A 47 -3.25 -5.88 -13.44
CA ARG A 47 -4.68 -6.26 -13.46
C ARG A 47 -5.06 -6.97 -14.76
N ALA A 48 -4.54 -6.54 -15.89
CA ALA A 48 -4.73 -7.25 -17.16
C ALA A 48 -4.11 -8.66 -17.12
N CYS A 49 -2.90 -8.81 -16.57
CA CYS A 49 -2.25 -10.11 -16.41
C CYS A 49 -3.04 -11.07 -15.51
N TRP A 50 -3.66 -10.55 -14.45
CA TRP A 50 -4.43 -11.37 -13.49
C TRP A 50 -5.71 -11.97 -14.08
N THR A 51 -6.19 -11.47 -15.22
CA THR A 51 -7.30 -12.13 -15.95
C THR A 51 -6.88 -13.49 -16.55
N GLY A 52 -5.59 -13.80 -16.55
CA GLY A 52 -5.01 -15.01 -17.13
C GLY A 52 -4.63 -14.89 -18.61
N ARG A 53 -5.21 -13.94 -19.33
CA ARG A 53 -4.87 -13.67 -20.74
C ARG A 53 -4.87 -12.17 -21.02
N VAL A 54 -3.77 -11.70 -21.58
CA VAL A 54 -3.63 -10.30 -22.03
C VAL A 54 -3.78 -10.27 -23.54
N ASP A 55 -4.79 -9.58 -24.08
CA ASP A 55 -5.01 -9.49 -25.51
C ASP A 55 -3.91 -8.69 -26.18
N ALA A 56 -3.73 -7.46 -25.80
CA ALA A 56 -2.59 -6.60 -26.11
C ALA A 56 -2.55 -5.49 -25.08
N PHE A 57 -1.38 -5.05 -24.69
CA PHE A 57 -1.20 -3.87 -23.87
C PHE A 57 -0.20 -2.96 -24.58
N ASP A 58 -0.65 -1.78 -24.98
CA ASP A 58 0.17 -0.77 -25.64
C ASP A 58 0.11 0.52 -24.82
N GLY A 59 1.04 0.63 -23.87
CA GLY A 59 1.15 1.76 -22.95
C GLY A 59 2.36 2.64 -23.29
N GLN A 60 2.50 3.71 -22.52
CA GLN A 60 3.65 4.62 -22.63
C GLN A 60 4.96 3.97 -22.14
N HIS A 61 4.88 3.08 -21.17
CA HIS A 61 6.04 2.48 -20.50
C HIS A 61 6.16 0.99 -20.70
N PHE A 62 5.06 0.31 -20.99
CA PHE A 62 5.03 -1.14 -21.18
C PHE A 62 4.21 -1.52 -22.41
N THR A 63 4.71 -2.50 -23.15
CA THR A 63 3.99 -3.12 -24.27
C THR A 63 4.02 -4.62 -24.11
N THR A 64 2.93 -5.31 -24.47
CA THR A 64 2.89 -6.77 -24.54
C THR A 64 2.29 -7.21 -25.86
N PRO A 65 2.77 -8.33 -26.42
CA PRO A 65 2.12 -8.92 -27.60
C PRO A 65 0.72 -9.43 -27.24
N PRO A 66 -0.18 -9.56 -28.22
CA PRO A 66 -1.48 -10.17 -28.00
C PRO A 66 -1.36 -11.66 -27.65
N GLY A 67 -2.29 -12.14 -26.81
CA GLY A 67 -2.38 -13.56 -26.47
C GLY A 67 -1.35 -14.02 -25.42
N LEU A 68 -0.73 -13.10 -24.68
CA LEU A 68 0.11 -13.46 -23.55
C LEU A 68 -0.73 -14.19 -22.48
N VAL A 69 -0.33 -15.40 -22.13
CA VAL A 69 -0.98 -16.22 -21.09
C VAL A 69 -0.21 -16.12 -19.79
N MET A 70 -0.94 -15.87 -18.69
CA MET A 70 -0.39 -15.73 -17.35
C MET A 70 -1.05 -16.76 -16.41
N GLU A 71 -0.28 -17.76 -16.00
CA GLU A 71 -0.72 -18.79 -15.05
C GLU A 71 0.30 -18.95 -13.89
N PRO A 72 -0.15 -19.25 -12.68
CA PRO A 72 -1.56 -19.35 -12.28
C PRO A 72 -2.25 -17.98 -12.21
N ARG A 73 -3.57 -17.97 -12.31
CA ARG A 73 -4.36 -16.78 -11.93
C ARG A 73 -4.38 -16.62 -10.43
N PRO A 74 -4.57 -15.40 -9.90
CA PRO A 74 -4.89 -15.21 -8.49
C PRO A 74 -6.15 -15.96 -8.08
N LEU A 75 -6.28 -16.31 -6.80
CA LEU A 75 -7.54 -16.78 -6.22
C LEU A 75 -8.52 -15.65 -5.98
N GLN A 76 -8.00 -14.46 -5.67
CA GLN A 76 -8.83 -13.27 -5.48
C GLN A 76 -9.31 -12.73 -6.82
N GLU A 77 -10.57 -12.30 -6.89
CA GLU A 77 -11.13 -11.65 -8.09
C GLU A 77 -11.48 -10.18 -7.81
N PRO A 78 -11.11 -9.29 -8.73
CA PRO A 78 -10.43 -9.47 -10.02
C PRO A 78 -8.91 -9.62 -9.88
N GLY A 79 -8.38 -9.75 -8.71
CA GLY A 79 -6.99 -9.91 -8.32
C GLY A 79 -6.72 -9.40 -6.92
N PRO A 80 -5.51 -9.59 -6.38
CA PRO A 80 -5.13 -9.05 -5.06
C PRO A 80 -5.34 -7.55 -4.98
N PRO A 81 -5.85 -7.01 -3.84
CA PRO A 81 -5.98 -5.58 -3.64
C PRO A 81 -4.63 -4.86 -3.80
N VAL A 82 -4.63 -3.74 -4.50
CA VAL A 82 -3.44 -2.90 -4.71
C VAL A 82 -3.55 -1.64 -3.87
N LEU A 83 -2.72 -1.51 -2.85
CA LEU A 83 -2.65 -0.35 -1.96
C LEU A 83 -1.53 0.59 -2.41
N VAL A 84 -1.85 1.84 -2.64
CA VAL A 84 -0.89 2.85 -3.09
C VAL A 84 -0.27 3.56 -1.89
N GLY A 85 1.07 3.55 -1.84
CA GLY A 85 1.86 4.19 -0.81
C GLY A 85 2.05 5.69 -0.99
N GLY A 86 2.50 6.33 0.10
CA GLY A 86 2.89 7.73 0.15
C GLY A 86 1.87 8.65 0.83
N VAL A 87 2.38 9.75 1.43
CA VAL A 87 1.60 10.68 2.26
C VAL A 87 1.29 12.01 1.57
N SER A 88 1.89 12.31 0.41
CA SER A 88 1.66 13.55 -0.31
C SER A 88 0.25 13.63 -0.90
N ALA A 89 -0.26 14.84 -1.16
CA ALA A 89 -1.55 15.03 -1.83
C ALA A 89 -1.61 14.30 -3.18
N ALA A 90 -0.51 14.30 -3.95
CA ALA A 90 -0.43 13.57 -5.21
C ALA A 90 -0.53 12.05 -5.01
N ALA A 91 0.05 11.50 -3.92
CA ALA A 91 -0.07 10.08 -3.59
C ALA A 91 -1.49 9.71 -3.17
N ARG A 92 -2.16 10.55 -2.36
CA ARG A 92 -3.57 10.35 -1.97
C ARG A 92 -4.52 10.39 -3.17
N LYS A 93 -4.34 11.37 -4.07
CA LYS A 93 -5.10 11.42 -5.35
C LYS A 93 -4.92 10.15 -6.17
N ARG A 94 -3.69 9.61 -6.19
CA ARG A 94 -3.39 8.37 -6.91
C ARG A 94 -4.03 7.15 -6.23
N ALA A 95 -3.94 7.04 -4.90
CA ALA A 95 -4.62 5.99 -4.14
C ALA A 95 -6.13 5.99 -4.41
N ALA A 96 -6.76 7.15 -4.38
CA ALA A 96 -8.18 7.30 -4.68
C ALA A 96 -8.55 6.91 -6.12
N ARG A 97 -7.69 7.24 -7.11
CA ARG A 97 -7.98 7.05 -8.54
C ARG A 97 -7.73 5.63 -9.02
N VAL A 98 -6.61 5.03 -8.65
CA VAL A 98 -6.16 3.74 -9.23
C VAL A 98 -5.96 2.63 -8.19
N GLY A 99 -5.92 2.96 -6.90
CA GLY A 99 -5.74 2.00 -5.82
C GLY A 99 -7.05 1.33 -5.38
N ASP A 100 -6.91 0.19 -4.73
CA ASP A 100 -7.95 -0.46 -3.94
C ASP A 100 -7.73 -0.18 -2.43
N GLY A 101 -6.71 0.63 -2.12
CA GLY A 101 -6.40 1.09 -0.78
C GLY A 101 -5.27 2.09 -0.74
N TRP A 102 -5.01 2.57 0.50
CA TRP A 102 -3.94 3.51 0.81
C TRP A 102 -3.02 2.94 1.88
N LEU A 103 -1.71 2.98 1.62
CA LEU A 103 -0.65 2.46 2.51
C LEU A 103 0.37 3.57 2.82
N PRO A 104 0.03 4.56 3.67
CA PRO A 104 1.00 5.55 4.11
C PRO A 104 1.98 4.96 5.11
N VAL A 105 3.14 5.62 5.23
CA VAL A 105 4.16 5.32 6.23
C VAL A 105 4.38 6.55 7.11
N THR A 106 4.52 6.35 8.41
CA THR A 106 4.84 7.39 9.39
C THR A 106 5.76 6.86 10.47
N ASP A 107 6.42 7.74 11.19
CA ASP A 107 7.10 7.40 12.44
C ASP A 107 6.10 7.44 13.61
N ALA A 108 6.37 6.68 14.68
CA ALA A 108 5.44 6.55 15.80
C ALA A 108 5.14 7.89 16.50
N ASP A 109 6.14 8.76 16.63
CA ASP A 109 6.02 10.10 17.23
C ASP A 109 5.22 11.09 16.38
N ALA A 110 5.17 10.88 15.07
CA ALA A 110 4.40 11.68 14.12
C ALA A 110 2.98 11.14 13.84
N CYS A 111 2.64 9.97 14.40
CA CYS A 111 1.33 9.36 14.23
C CYS A 111 0.29 10.05 15.12
N SER A 112 -0.69 10.72 14.52
CA SER A 112 -1.78 11.38 15.26
C SER A 112 -3.09 11.35 14.49
N VAL A 113 -4.21 11.44 15.19
CA VAL A 113 -5.56 11.52 14.61
C VAL A 113 -5.67 12.75 13.71
N THR A 114 -5.20 13.91 14.17
CA THR A 114 -5.25 15.18 13.43
C THR A 114 -4.43 15.14 12.14
N ALA A 115 -3.38 14.31 12.08
CA ALA A 115 -2.58 14.15 10.88
C ALA A 115 -3.28 13.29 9.83
N PHE A 116 -4.02 12.25 10.23
CA PHE A 116 -4.49 11.22 9.28
C PHE A 116 -5.98 11.23 9.00
N GLN A 117 -6.84 11.56 9.97
CA GLN A 117 -8.28 11.58 9.78
C GLN A 117 -8.72 12.52 8.61
N PRO A 118 -8.19 13.76 8.48
CA PRO A 118 -8.55 14.62 7.34
C PRO A 118 -8.08 14.06 6.00
N ARG A 119 -6.96 13.30 5.99
CA ARG A 119 -6.43 12.70 4.76
C ARG A 119 -7.26 11.51 4.30
N LEU A 120 -7.80 10.71 5.22
CA LEU A 120 -8.75 9.64 4.91
C LEU A 120 -10.07 10.21 4.36
N ALA A 121 -10.59 11.30 4.96
CA ALA A 121 -11.76 11.99 4.46
C ALA A 121 -11.53 12.53 3.04
N GLU A 122 -10.39 13.21 2.79
CA GLU A 122 -10.00 13.68 1.44
C GLU A 122 -9.98 12.54 0.42
N ILE A 123 -9.44 11.37 0.78
CA ILE A 123 -9.41 10.22 -0.13
C ILE A 123 -10.83 9.75 -0.44
N SER A 124 -11.73 9.71 0.55
CA SER A 124 -13.14 9.33 0.34
C SER A 124 -13.82 10.27 -0.67
N GLU A 125 -13.70 11.58 -0.50
CA GLU A 125 -14.25 12.60 -1.41
C GLU A 125 -13.65 12.47 -2.83
N LEU A 126 -12.34 12.24 -2.92
CA LEU A 126 -11.68 12.03 -4.20
C LEU A 126 -12.19 10.76 -4.91
N ARG A 127 -12.46 9.68 -4.18
CA ARG A 127 -13.01 8.45 -4.76
C ARG A 127 -14.40 8.69 -5.36
N GLU A 128 -15.24 9.45 -4.68
CA GLU A 128 -16.54 9.87 -5.22
C GLU A 128 -16.37 10.67 -6.52
N THR A 129 -15.46 11.66 -6.52
CA THR A 129 -15.12 12.46 -7.70
C THR A 129 -14.65 11.60 -8.89
N TYR A 130 -13.89 10.52 -8.62
CA TYR A 130 -13.43 9.60 -9.65
C TYR A 130 -14.42 8.47 -9.95
N SER A 131 -15.64 8.51 -9.42
CA SER A 131 -16.65 7.46 -9.57
C SER A 131 -16.14 6.07 -9.20
N ARG A 132 -15.29 6.00 -8.18
CA ARG A 132 -14.71 4.76 -7.65
C ARG A 132 -15.58 4.20 -6.54
N SER A 133 -16.47 3.28 -6.89
CA SER A 133 -17.24 2.47 -5.95
C SER A 133 -16.51 1.16 -5.62
N GLY A 134 -16.84 0.53 -4.53
CA GLY A 134 -16.23 -0.73 -4.11
C GLY A 134 -15.30 -0.58 -2.89
N PRO A 135 -14.81 -1.70 -2.37
CA PRO A 135 -13.98 -1.72 -1.17
C PRO A 135 -12.74 -0.84 -1.30
N PHE A 136 -12.34 -0.25 -0.18
CA PHE A 136 -11.11 0.52 -0.08
C PHE A 136 -10.51 0.26 1.30
N THR A 137 -9.29 -0.27 1.33
CA THR A 137 -8.61 -0.61 2.57
C THR A 137 -7.54 0.42 2.88
N SER A 138 -7.50 0.90 4.10
CA SER A 138 -6.49 1.80 4.61
C SER A 138 -5.59 1.09 5.62
N ILE A 139 -4.30 0.95 5.31
CA ILE A 139 -3.30 0.31 6.19
C ILE A 139 -2.21 1.31 6.52
N LEU A 140 -2.03 1.64 7.80
CA LEU A 140 -0.94 2.53 8.23
C LEU A 140 0.29 1.72 8.62
N LYS A 141 1.41 1.89 7.89
CA LYS A 141 2.70 1.39 8.36
C LYS A 141 3.33 2.40 9.32
N ILE A 142 3.66 1.96 10.54
CA ILE A 142 4.25 2.77 11.59
C ILE A 142 5.67 2.28 11.89
N ASN A 143 6.68 3.12 11.64
CA ASN A 143 8.05 2.84 12.01
C ASN A 143 8.22 3.00 13.52
N CYS A 144 8.50 1.91 14.21
CA CYS A 144 8.60 1.84 15.66
C CYS A 144 10.02 1.51 16.16
N SER A 145 11.01 1.39 15.28
CA SER A 145 12.35 0.91 15.61
C SER A 145 13.07 1.74 16.67
N ARG A 146 12.78 3.05 16.74
CA ARG A 146 13.36 3.99 17.70
C ARG A 146 12.39 4.43 18.80
N ALA A 147 11.10 4.11 18.67
CA ALA A 147 10.05 4.55 19.58
C ALA A 147 10.08 3.81 20.91
N SER A 148 9.68 4.46 21.99
CA SER A 148 9.41 3.83 23.27
C SER A 148 8.13 2.98 23.24
N ASP A 149 7.96 2.10 24.21
CA ASP A 149 6.75 1.27 24.34
C ASP A 149 5.47 2.13 24.41
N ALA A 150 5.55 3.29 25.09
CA ALA A 150 4.43 4.22 25.22
C ALA A 150 4.08 4.91 23.90
N GLU A 151 5.09 5.32 23.11
CA GLU A 151 4.89 5.93 21.78
C GLU A 151 4.30 4.93 20.81
N VAL A 152 4.74 3.67 20.83
CA VAL A 152 4.17 2.62 19.98
C VAL A 152 2.70 2.39 20.33
N ALA A 153 2.36 2.33 21.61
CA ALA A 153 0.98 2.18 22.07
C ALA A 153 0.11 3.37 21.66
N ALA A 154 0.61 4.60 21.87
CA ALA A 154 -0.09 5.82 21.49
C ALA A 154 -0.32 5.89 19.96
N ALA A 155 0.67 5.52 19.15
CA ALA A 155 0.56 5.49 17.71
C ALA A 155 -0.47 4.46 17.23
N ALA A 156 -0.54 3.28 17.84
CA ALA A 156 -1.54 2.27 17.51
C ALA A 156 -2.96 2.77 17.82
N VAL A 157 -3.16 3.43 18.97
CA VAL A 157 -4.44 4.05 19.34
C VAL A 157 -4.80 5.17 18.35
N ALA A 158 -3.85 6.04 18.02
CA ALA A 158 -4.07 7.13 17.07
C ALA A 158 -4.46 6.62 15.66
N ALA A 159 -3.83 5.56 15.20
CA ALA A 159 -4.17 4.92 13.92
C ALA A 159 -5.63 4.43 13.92
N ARG A 160 -6.05 3.70 14.97
CA ARG A 160 -7.44 3.24 15.14
C ARG A 160 -8.42 4.40 15.19
N GLN A 161 -8.13 5.41 16.00
CA GLN A 161 -9.00 6.60 16.17
C GLN A 161 -9.08 7.47 14.91
N ALA A 162 -8.02 7.48 14.08
CA ALA A 162 -8.03 8.16 12.79
C ALA A 162 -8.90 7.45 11.74
N GLY A 163 -9.25 6.17 11.96
CA GLY A 163 -10.12 5.39 11.10
C GLY A 163 -9.39 4.48 10.11
N PHE A 164 -8.13 4.11 10.40
CA PHE A 164 -7.47 3.06 9.61
C PHE A 164 -8.07 1.69 9.91
N ASP A 165 -8.20 0.87 8.86
CA ASP A 165 -8.66 -0.51 8.97
C ASP A 165 -7.62 -1.39 9.65
N GLU A 166 -6.33 -1.17 9.35
CA GLU A 166 -5.21 -1.93 9.91
C GLU A 166 -4.01 -1.02 10.19
N ALA A 167 -3.17 -1.45 11.14
CA ALA A 167 -1.86 -0.86 11.39
C ALA A 167 -0.76 -1.93 11.38
N VAL A 168 0.30 -1.69 10.60
CA VAL A 168 1.50 -2.52 10.56
C VAL A 168 2.59 -1.83 11.36
N LEU A 169 3.02 -2.45 12.46
CA LEU A 169 4.07 -1.93 13.34
C LEU A 169 5.43 -2.52 12.92
N ASP A 170 6.32 -1.65 12.43
CA ASP A 170 7.70 -2.01 12.11
C ASP A 170 8.55 -1.92 13.39
N LEU A 171 8.53 -3.00 14.15
CA LEU A 171 9.10 -3.11 15.49
C LEU A 171 10.63 -3.35 15.45
N PRO A 172 11.36 -3.09 16.57
CA PRO A 172 12.82 -3.28 16.64
C PRO A 172 13.20 -4.77 16.78
N TRP A 173 12.97 -5.54 15.72
CA TRP A 173 13.21 -7.00 15.67
C TRP A 173 14.67 -7.41 15.86
N SER A 174 15.63 -6.48 15.76
CA SER A 174 17.02 -6.71 16.17
C SER A 174 17.16 -7.03 17.68
N VAL A 175 16.15 -6.67 18.49
CA VAL A 175 16.01 -6.99 19.90
C VAL A 175 14.61 -7.60 20.13
N PRO A 176 14.44 -8.91 19.93
CA PRO A 176 13.12 -9.57 19.92
C PRO A 176 12.29 -9.35 21.19
N GLU A 177 12.92 -9.34 22.36
CA GLU A 177 12.26 -9.11 23.66
C GLU A 177 11.63 -7.71 23.72
N ARG A 178 12.35 -6.68 23.19
CA ARG A 178 11.83 -5.33 23.09
C ARG A 178 10.66 -5.26 22.11
N ALA A 179 10.79 -5.89 20.93
CA ALA A 179 9.73 -5.94 19.93
C ALA A 179 8.45 -6.58 20.49
N LEU A 180 8.57 -7.71 21.19
CA LEU A 180 7.43 -8.39 21.81
C LEU A 180 6.81 -7.57 22.96
N ARG A 181 7.59 -6.82 23.72
CA ARG A 181 7.09 -5.92 24.75
C ARG A 181 6.30 -4.76 24.12
N CYS A 182 6.85 -4.07 23.12
CA CYS A 182 6.16 -3.03 22.36
C CYS A 182 4.82 -3.53 21.79
N LEU A 183 4.83 -4.73 21.18
CA LEU A 183 3.63 -5.34 20.60
C LEU A 183 2.54 -5.58 21.67
N ARG A 184 2.92 -6.13 22.83
CA ARG A 184 1.98 -6.34 23.93
C ARG A 184 1.36 -5.03 24.44
N HIS A 185 2.15 -3.96 24.53
CA HIS A 185 1.64 -2.63 24.91
C HIS A 185 0.67 -2.08 23.88
N ALA A 186 1.01 -2.16 22.59
CA ALA A 186 0.13 -1.72 21.51
C ALA A 186 -1.21 -2.48 21.51
N VAL A 187 -1.15 -3.82 21.55
CA VAL A 187 -2.38 -4.65 21.60
C VAL A 187 -3.25 -4.31 22.77
N LYS A 188 -2.68 -4.20 23.98
CA LYS A 188 -3.44 -3.82 25.20
C LYS A 188 -4.08 -2.44 25.09
N ALA A 189 -3.43 -1.50 24.40
CA ALA A 189 -3.94 -0.13 24.28
C ALA A 189 -5.12 0.00 23.30
N VAL A 190 -5.22 -0.92 22.31
CA VAL A 190 -6.29 -0.91 21.30
C VAL A 190 -7.41 -1.92 21.58
N SER A 191 -7.24 -2.79 22.56
CA SER A 191 -8.30 -3.69 23.05
C SER A 191 -9.34 -2.97 23.87
#